data_02a6c6698b2aa68e6fdc31c226003b15
#
_entry.id   02a6c6698b2aa68e6fdc31c226003b15
#
_cell.length_a   1.000
_cell.length_b   1.000
_cell.length_c   1.000
_cell.angle_alpha   90.00
_cell.angle_beta   90.00
_cell.angle_gamma   90.00
#
_symmetry.space_group_name_H-M   'P 1'
#
loop_
_entity.id
_entity.type
_entity.pdbx_description
1 polymer ?
#
loop_
_entity_poly.entity_id
_entity_poly.type
_entity_poly.pdbx_seq_one_letter_code
_entity_poly.pdbx_strand_id
1 'polypeptide(L)'
;MNKVFLFILLLSSSLLSSQNFVGENFRLSTDSGNVVITFEDQNSDGTYIGGVLTKSFGKLTITKKEFQTKFIPNLKKISGKNDYEIVEDSYRLDKYSFDTESVFLQVGNKIGSITKEEIKKLRKL
;
A
#
# COMPACT_ATOMS: atom_id res chain seq x y z
N MET A 1 5.55 -1.84 -36.67
CA MET A 1 5.06 -2.61 -35.54
C MET A 1 5.80 -2.33 -34.25
N ASN A 2 7.12 -2.33 -34.26
CA ASN A 2 7.92 -2.08 -33.06
C ASN A 2 7.63 -0.73 -32.41
N LYS A 3 7.33 0.29 -33.20
CA LYS A 3 7.01 1.62 -32.69
C LYS A 3 5.72 1.62 -31.89
N VAL A 4 4.71 0.89 -32.37
CA VAL A 4 3.43 0.78 -31.68
C VAL A 4 3.58 0.02 -30.37
N PHE A 5 4.31 -1.07 -30.39
CA PHE A 5 4.58 -1.88 -29.20
C PHE A 5 5.33 -1.06 -28.15
N LEU A 6 6.37 -0.33 -28.56
CA LEU A 6 7.14 0.51 -27.67
C LEU A 6 6.26 1.61 -27.04
N PHE A 7 5.38 2.21 -27.83
CA PHE A 7 4.45 3.23 -27.36
C PHE A 7 3.53 2.68 -26.26
N ILE A 8 3.01 1.46 -26.44
CA ILE A 8 2.14 0.82 -25.45
C ILE A 8 2.90 0.57 -24.16
N LEU A 9 4.15 0.10 -24.23
CA LEU A 9 4.98 -0.11 -23.04
C LEU A 9 5.25 1.19 -22.31
N LEU A 10 5.58 2.25 -23.02
CA LEU A 10 5.81 3.56 -22.43
C LEU A 10 4.55 4.11 -21.78
N LEU A 11 3.41 3.92 -22.43
CA LEU A 11 2.13 4.37 -21.89
C LEU A 11 1.80 3.63 -20.59
N SER A 12 1.99 2.31 -20.54
CA SER A 12 1.77 1.52 -19.34
C SER A 12 2.66 1.97 -18.20
N SER A 13 3.93 2.21 -18.46
CA SER A 13 4.88 2.72 -17.48
C SER A 13 4.49 4.11 -16.99
N SER A 14 4.03 4.98 -17.90
CA SER A 14 3.57 6.32 -17.54
C SER A 14 2.36 6.27 -16.65
N LEU A 15 1.39 5.39 -16.95
CA LEU A 15 0.20 5.23 -16.12
C LEU A 15 0.57 4.82 -14.71
N LEU A 16 1.46 3.82 -14.56
CA LEU A 16 1.92 3.42 -13.25
C LEU A 16 2.66 4.54 -12.53
N SER A 17 3.48 5.32 -13.27
CA SER A 17 4.27 6.41 -12.70
C SER A 17 3.43 7.58 -12.27
N SER A 18 2.39 7.91 -13.04
CA SER A 18 1.57 9.11 -12.83
C SER A 18 0.30 8.84 -12.05
N GLN A 19 -0.14 7.59 -12.01
CA GLN A 19 -1.40 7.23 -11.38
C GLN A 19 -1.23 7.10 -9.88
N ASN A 20 -2.05 7.85 -9.14
CA ASN A 20 -2.18 7.71 -7.70
C ASN A 20 -3.36 6.81 -7.40
N PHE A 21 -3.18 5.92 -6.45
CA PHE A 21 -4.26 5.09 -5.94
C PHE A 21 -4.72 5.66 -4.61
N VAL A 22 -6.03 5.86 -4.48
CA VAL A 22 -6.62 6.35 -3.24
C VAL A 22 -7.59 5.29 -2.74
N GLY A 23 -7.24 4.66 -1.64
CA GLY A 23 -8.11 3.73 -0.95
C GLY A 23 -8.89 4.42 0.16
N GLU A 24 -9.58 3.62 0.97
CA GLU A 24 -10.36 4.13 2.08
C GLU A 24 -9.47 4.71 3.18
N ASN A 25 -8.43 3.97 3.56
CA ASN A 25 -7.54 4.34 4.66
C ASN A 25 -6.09 4.52 4.23
N PHE A 26 -5.80 4.44 2.94
CA PHE A 26 -4.43 4.62 2.47
C PHE A 26 -4.41 5.25 1.08
N ARG A 27 -3.26 5.81 0.76
CA ARG A 27 -2.99 6.42 -0.53
C ARG A 27 -1.64 5.95 -1.04
N LEU A 28 -1.59 5.65 -2.33
CA LEU A 28 -0.38 5.24 -3.01
C LEU A 28 -0.04 6.30 -4.07
N SER A 29 1.20 6.76 -4.05
CA SER A 29 1.70 7.72 -5.03
C SER A 29 3.11 7.33 -5.44
N THR A 30 3.63 7.99 -6.48
CA THR A 30 5.00 7.78 -6.94
C THR A 30 5.81 9.06 -6.77
N ASP A 31 7.08 8.88 -6.43
CA ASP A 31 8.00 9.99 -6.24
C ASP A 31 9.41 9.53 -6.61
N SER A 32 9.98 10.12 -7.67
CA SER A 32 11.37 9.91 -8.09
C SER A 32 11.76 8.44 -8.22
N GLY A 33 10.88 7.62 -8.81
CA GLY A 33 11.14 6.19 -8.99
C GLY A 33 10.78 5.33 -7.79
N ASN A 34 10.28 5.92 -6.73
CA ASN A 34 9.80 5.21 -5.55
C ASN A 34 8.29 5.18 -5.50
N VAL A 35 7.75 4.20 -4.78
CA VAL A 35 6.35 4.13 -4.43
C VAL A 35 6.21 4.55 -2.98
N VAL A 36 5.30 5.49 -2.73
CA VAL A 36 5.02 6.01 -1.40
C VAL A 36 3.62 5.60 -1.00
N ILE A 37 3.51 4.89 0.11
CA ILE A 37 2.24 4.48 0.68
C ILE A 37 2.03 5.26 1.96
N THR A 38 0.99 6.10 1.98
CA THR A 38 0.59 6.87 3.16
C THR A 38 -0.72 6.31 3.67
N PHE A 39 -0.80 6.05 4.96
CA PHE A 39 -1.97 5.42 5.55
C PHE A 39 -2.32 6.07 6.89
N GLU A 40 -3.60 5.98 7.23
CA GLU A 40 -4.08 6.42 8.53
C GLU A 40 -3.70 5.39 9.60
N ASP A 41 -3.12 5.87 10.70
CA ASP A 41 -2.72 5.00 11.81
C ASP A 41 -3.95 4.55 12.60
N GLN A 42 -4.21 3.26 12.58
CA GLN A 42 -5.35 2.65 13.25
C GLN A 42 -5.21 2.63 14.78
N ASN A 43 -3.99 2.83 15.28
CA ASN A 43 -3.74 2.89 16.72
C ASN A 43 -3.96 4.29 17.30
N SER A 44 -4.27 5.28 16.48
CA SER A 44 -4.45 6.66 16.91
C SER A 44 -5.89 7.07 16.77
N ASP A 45 -6.50 7.52 17.87
CA ASP A 45 -7.85 8.07 17.84
C ASP A 45 -7.89 9.51 17.35
N GLY A 46 -6.70 10.05 17.06
CA GLY A 46 -6.53 11.44 16.69
C GLY A 46 -6.29 12.33 17.90
N THR A 47 -5.90 13.55 17.65
CA THR A 47 -5.60 14.54 18.68
C THR A 47 -6.24 15.86 18.33
N TYR A 48 -6.87 16.53 19.31
CA TYR A 48 -7.43 17.87 19.13
C TYR A 48 -6.34 18.91 19.35
N ILE A 49 -6.12 19.74 18.33
CA ILE A 49 -5.22 20.87 18.42
C ILE A 49 -5.97 22.11 17.96
N GLY A 50 -6.13 23.08 18.88
CA GLY A 50 -6.89 24.29 18.57
C GLY A 50 -8.34 24.02 18.18
N GLY A 51 -8.96 22.97 18.72
CA GLY A 51 -10.34 22.59 18.40
C GLY A 51 -10.50 21.78 17.11
N VAL A 52 -9.40 21.44 16.44
CA VAL A 52 -9.42 20.65 15.21
C VAL A 52 -8.88 19.26 15.48
N LEU A 53 -9.62 18.23 15.03
CA LEU A 53 -9.16 16.85 15.13
C LEU A 53 -8.07 16.60 14.10
N THR A 54 -6.90 16.20 14.57
CA THR A 54 -5.79 15.77 13.72
C THR A 54 -5.58 14.27 13.88
N LYS A 55 -5.30 13.59 12.76
CA LYS A 55 -5.05 12.16 12.75
C LYS A 55 -3.57 11.90 12.50
N SER A 56 -3.09 10.77 13.03
CA SER A 56 -1.73 10.32 12.80
C SER A 56 -1.68 9.48 11.52
N PHE A 57 -0.60 9.63 10.76
CA PHE A 57 -0.39 8.88 9.52
C PHE A 57 0.95 8.17 9.53
N GLY A 58 1.00 7.02 8.89
CA GLY A 58 2.23 6.32 8.63
C GLY A 58 2.59 6.45 7.15
N LYS A 59 3.86 6.22 6.85
CA LYS A 59 4.39 6.35 5.49
C LYS A 59 5.44 5.28 5.23
N LEU A 60 5.26 4.56 4.11
CA LEU A 60 6.22 3.58 3.61
C LEU A 60 6.72 4.05 2.26
N THR A 61 8.05 4.15 2.10
CA THR A 61 8.66 4.47 0.82
C THR A 61 9.54 3.29 0.39
N ILE A 62 9.20 2.69 -0.73
CA ILE A 62 9.96 1.58 -1.30
C ILE A 62 10.17 1.83 -2.79
N THR A 63 11.15 1.14 -3.38
CA THR A 63 11.38 1.27 -4.82
C THR A 63 10.23 0.64 -5.60
N LYS A 64 10.06 1.04 -6.87
CA LYS A 64 9.08 0.40 -7.76
C LYS A 64 9.36 -1.08 -7.88
N LYS A 65 10.63 -1.46 -7.93
CA LYS A 65 11.04 -2.86 -8.01
C LYS A 65 10.58 -3.63 -6.78
N GLU A 66 10.81 -3.11 -5.58
CA GLU A 66 10.34 -3.76 -4.35
C GLU A 66 8.82 -3.84 -4.31
N PHE A 67 8.14 -2.77 -4.72
CA PHE A 67 6.69 -2.75 -4.77
C PHE A 67 6.16 -3.89 -5.63
N GLN A 68 6.72 -4.07 -6.83
CA GLN A 68 6.24 -5.07 -7.79
C GLN A 68 6.73 -6.48 -7.48
N THR A 69 7.93 -6.63 -6.93
CA THR A 69 8.54 -7.96 -6.74
C THR A 69 8.38 -8.50 -5.32
N LYS A 70 8.09 -7.64 -4.34
CA LYS A 70 7.93 -8.05 -2.95
C LYS A 70 6.59 -7.63 -2.36
N PHE A 71 6.24 -6.34 -2.42
CA PHE A 71 5.06 -5.83 -1.72
C PHE A 71 3.77 -6.43 -2.28
N ILE A 72 3.55 -6.35 -3.58
CA ILE A 72 2.35 -6.92 -4.22
C ILE A 72 2.29 -8.44 -4.06
N PRO A 73 3.38 -9.21 -4.32
CA PRO A 73 3.36 -10.64 -4.06
C PRO A 73 3.10 -11.00 -2.59
N ASN A 74 3.63 -10.22 -1.65
CA ASN A 74 3.37 -10.44 -0.23
C ASN A 74 1.91 -10.19 0.13
N LEU A 75 1.31 -9.13 -0.41
CA LEU A 75 -0.13 -8.88 -0.22
C LEU A 75 -0.97 -10.03 -0.76
N LYS A 76 -0.62 -10.52 -1.94
CA LYS A 76 -1.32 -11.64 -2.57
C LYS A 76 -1.22 -12.88 -1.70
N LYS A 77 -0.03 -13.19 -1.19
CA LYS A 77 0.22 -14.35 -0.37
C LYS A 77 -0.55 -14.28 0.95
N ILE A 78 -0.46 -13.14 1.65
CA ILE A 78 -1.04 -13.02 2.98
C ILE A 78 -2.56 -12.91 2.94
N SER A 79 -3.13 -12.38 1.85
CA SER A 79 -4.58 -12.22 1.74
C SER A 79 -5.33 -13.57 1.77
N GLY A 80 -4.67 -14.66 1.39
CA GLY A 80 -5.23 -16.00 1.43
C GLY A 80 -4.94 -16.77 2.72
N LYS A 81 -4.35 -16.14 3.72
CA LYS A 81 -3.96 -16.77 4.97
C LYS A 81 -4.80 -16.26 6.13
N ASN A 82 -4.77 -16.99 7.25
CA ASN A 82 -5.34 -16.54 8.53
C ASN A 82 -4.24 -16.64 9.58
N ASP A 83 -4.20 -15.66 10.49
CA ASP A 83 -3.21 -15.60 11.57
C ASP A 83 -1.79 -15.79 11.03
N TYR A 84 -1.44 -14.94 10.08
CA TYR A 84 -0.18 -15.02 9.36
C TYR A 84 0.50 -13.65 9.37
N GLU A 85 1.82 -13.66 9.35
CA GLU A 85 2.60 -12.43 9.26
C GLU A 85 3.72 -12.57 8.24
N ILE A 86 4.04 -11.46 7.58
CA ILE A 86 5.20 -11.35 6.69
C ILE A 86 6.01 -10.16 7.18
N VAL A 87 7.27 -10.39 7.53
CA VAL A 87 8.16 -9.35 8.03
C VAL A 87 9.22 -9.04 6.99
N GLU A 88 9.28 -7.79 6.57
CA GLU A 88 10.31 -7.27 5.68
C GLU A 88 11.14 -6.23 6.43
N ASP A 89 12.21 -5.73 5.81
CA ASP A 89 13.13 -4.79 6.47
C ASP A 89 12.44 -3.48 6.87
N SER A 90 11.54 -2.97 6.03
CA SER A 90 10.93 -1.66 6.21
C SER A 90 9.46 -1.72 6.57
N TYR A 91 8.84 -2.88 6.57
CA TYR A 91 7.43 -3.03 6.89
C TYR A 91 7.08 -4.45 7.31
N ARG A 92 5.89 -4.60 7.86
CA ARG A 92 5.33 -5.88 8.25
C ARG A 92 3.87 -5.93 7.80
N LEU A 93 3.44 -7.12 7.35
CA LEU A 93 2.04 -7.38 7.00
C LEU A 93 1.49 -8.42 7.96
N ASP A 94 0.30 -8.18 8.47
CA ASP A 94 -0.40 -9.08 9.38
C ASP A 94 -1.80 -9.38 8.88
N LYS A 95 -2.22 -10.62 9.03
CA LYS A 95 -3.58 -11.07 8.74
C LYS A 95 -4.10 -11.83 9.93
N TYR A 96 -5.25 -11.41 10.43
CA TYR A 96 -5.87 -12.00 11.63
C TYR A 96 -7.16 -12.73 11.28
N SER A 97 -7.44 -13.82 12.00
CA SER A 97 -8.67 -14.59 11.80
C SER A 97 -9.92 -13.83 12.22
N PHE A 98 -9.80 -12.85 13.14
CA PHE A 98 -10.94 -12.04 13.55
C PHE A 98 -11.30 -10.97 12.52
N ASP A 99 -10.43 -10.67 11.57
CA ASP A 99 -10.70 -9.70 10.50
C ASP A 99 -10.25 -10.29 9.17
N THR A 100 -11.19 -10.91 8.47
CA THR A 100 -10.94 -11.58 7.18
C THR A 100 -10.95 -10.59 6.01
N GLU A 101 -11.36 -9.35 6.23
CA GLU A 101 -11.53 -8.35 5.17
C GLU A 101 -10.35 -7.42 5.00
N SER A 102 -9.38 -7.47 5.91
CA SER A 102 -8.26 -6.53 5.89
C SER A 102 -6.93 -7.20 6.14
N VAL A 103 -5.90 -6.64 5.54
CA VAL A 103 -4.50 -6.90 5.87
C VAL A 103 -3.96 -5.63 6.54
N PHE A 104 -3.21 -5.81 7.61
CA PHE A 104 -2.63 -4.68 8.34
C PHE A 104 -1.18 -4.48 7.93
N LEU A 105 -0.86 -3.23 7.61
CA LEU A 105 0.50 -2.81 7.24
C LEU A 105 1.08 -2.05 8.42
N GLN A 106 2.19 -2.54 8.96
CA GLN A 106 2.90 -1.87 10.03
C GLN A 106 4.22 -1.30 9.53
N VAL A 107 4.42 -0.01 9.78
CA VAL A 107 5.65 0.71 9.45
C VAL A 107 6.07 1.46 10.72
N GLY A 108 7.18 1.01 11.35
CA GLY A 108 7.54 1.52 12.66
C GLY A 108 6.46 1.21 13.68
N ASN A 109 5.95 2.25 14.35
CA ASN A 109 4.87 2.12 15.33
C ASN A 109 3.49 2.48 14.75
N LYS A 110 3.38 2.65 13.44
CA LYS A 110 2.13 3.00 12.77
C LYS A 110 1.53 1.79 12.08
N ILE A 111 0.22 1.62 12.17
CA ILE A 111 -0.48 0.48 11.59
C ILE A 111 -1.62 0.99 10.71
N GLY A 112 -1.59 0.60 9.44
CA GLY A 112 -2.64 0.89 8.47
C GLY A 112 -3.43 -0.35 8.11
N SER A 113 -4.63 -0.16 7.60
CA SER A 113 -5.52 -1.24 7.17
C SER A 113 -5.71 -1.16 5.66
N ILE A 114 -5.51 -2.29 4.98
CA ILE A 114 -5.76 -2.42 3.54
C ILE A 114 -6.88 -3.43 3.36
N THR A 115 -8.01 -2.99 2.81
CA THR A 115 -9.17 -3.85 2.65
C THR A 115 -8.95 -4.86 1.52
N LYS A 116 -9.73 -5.92 1.55
CA LYS A 116 -9.72 -6.96 0.51
C LYS A 116 -9.98 -6.36 -0.87
N GLU A 117 -10.91 -5.43 -0.97
CA GLU A 117 -11.23 -4.77 -2.24
C GLU A 117 -10.05 -3.93 -2.74
N GLU A 118 -9.37 -3.24 -1.84
CA GLU A 118 -8.20 -2.45 -2.16
C GLU A 118 -7.04 -3.32 -2.61
N ILE A 119 -6.85 -4.48 -1.99
CA ILE A 119 -5.83 -5.45 -2.39
C ILE A 119 -6.08 -5.92 -3.82
N LYS A 120 -7.34 -6.21 -4.16
CA LYS A 120 -7.69 -6.61 -5.53
C LYS A 120 -7.31 -5.54 -6.54
N LYS A 121 -7.56 -4.28 -6.22
CA LYS A 121 -7.22 -3.16 -7.11
C LYS A 121 -5.70 -2.98 -7.22
N LEU A 122 -4.99 -3.09 -6.11
CA LEU A 122 -3.52 -2.97 -6.09
C LEU A 122 -2.86 -4.06 -6.94
N ARG A 123 -3.39 -5.26 -6.92
CA ARG A 123 -2.83 -6.38 -7.68
C ARG A 123 -2.92 -6.19 -9.19
N LYS A 124 -3.74 -5.27 -9.66
CA LYS A 124 -3.88 -4.95 -11.08
C LYS A 124 -2.90 -3.87 -11.54
N LEU A 125 -2.20 -3.25 -10.64
CA LEU A 125 -1.16 -2.27 -10.99
C LEU A 125 0.16 -2.98 -11.44
#